data_52fdf3152ea1e6f53f7ad5215a0a4f05
#
_entry.id   52fdf3152ea1e6f53f7ad5215a0a4f05
#
_cell.length_a   1.000
_cell.length_b   1.000
_cell.length_c   1.000
_cell.angle_alpha   90.00
_cell.angle_beta   90.00
_cell.angle_gamma   90.00
#
_symmetry.space_group_name_H-M   'P 1'
#
loop_
_entity.id
_entity.type
_entity.pdbx_description
1 polymer ?
#
loop_
_entity_poly.entity_id
_entity_poly.type
_entity_poly.pdbx_seq_one_letter_code
_entity_poly.pdbx_strand_id
1 'polypeptide(L)'
;MHGRLKGSSHQTILRNNQPEGIVDMTEVVESDYQRHTANIYYVGKMGKLGIDFNGSYFNYRSGRDDEAVETSIELGSRNVHSDSRQHSKVYAAKLMFDYPLLGGKLSFGTEMSKTKSHGLFRNLEQYVPSSETDIHERNLSGVAQYALSLKRWSIGVGIRYENVVRDYFLEGVRQNDVSRRYNNVFPNLSLSWQRGEWSLQLNASEKMHRPSYRSLSNYMQYDNRYLYEGGNPLLLPERVYNTEASLIYKWVYASLGHKYVKDAMVWTNSLLGQQEIAYTTNRNFDHQQMLFASISLSPRFGKYQPMVEVNYQQQFFDTQGYGSREALSKPGFGFRFNNRCAFTESLMATLSLQGVTRQYGGFRMKREGLLVDFTLRKSFAKDTWVVYLMASDIFKTWRERWTMYGQGAESSKDCYNYTRSISLQVTYNFNAKRSKYKGTGAGNDEKNRL
;
A
#
# COMPACT_ATOMS: atom_id res chain seq x y z
N MET A 1 -2.37 10.67 -18.40
CA MET A 1 -0.89 10.57 -18.35
C MET A 1 -0.53 9.35 -19.15
N HIS A 2 0.44 9.48 -20.04
CA HIS A 2 0.94 8.38 -20.86
C HIS A 2 2.38 8.07 -20.43
N GLY A 3 2.72 6.81 -20.30
CA GLY A 3 4.04 6.34 -19.91
C GLY A 3 4.49 5.20 -20.82
N ARG A 4 5.77 5.18 -21.17
CA ARG A 4 6.43 4.10 -21.89
C ARG A 4 7.67 3.65 -21.12
N LEU A 5 7.72 2.38 -20.79
CA LEU A 5 8.85 1.74 -20.12
C LEU A 5 9.45 0.69 -21.05
N LYS A 6 10.76 0.56 -20.99
CA LYS A 6 11.49 -0.56 -21.60
C LYS A 6 12.21 -1.31 -20.52
N GLY A 7 12.06 -2.61 -20.49
CA GLY A 7 12.66 -3.53 -19.53
C GLY A 7 13.42 -4.63 -20.22
N SER A 8 14.39 -5.20 -19.51
CA SER A 8 15.01 -6.47 -19.86
C SER A 8 15.21 -7.29 -18.61
N SER A 9 14.97 -8.59 -18.70
CA SER A 9 15.22 -9.51 -17.61
C SER A 9 16.00 -10.73 -18.13
N HIS A 10 16.87 -11.23 -17.26
CA HIS A 10 17.59 -12.48 -17.45
C HIS A 10 17.18 -13.41 -16.32
N GLN A 11 16.66 -14.58 -16.65
CA GLN A 11 16.10 -15.50 -15.67
C GLN A 11 16.73 -16.88 -15.86
N THR A 12 17.19 -17.46 -14.75
CA THR A 12 17.69 -18.83 -14.71
C THR A 12 16.62 -19.71 -14.07
N ILE A 13 16.23 -20.75 -14.75
CA ILE A 13 15.27 -21.75 -14.28
C ILE A 13 16.08 -22.87 -13.62
N LEU A 14 15.72 -23.20 -12.38
CA LEU A 14 16.36 -24.25 -11.59
C LEU A 14 15.35 -25.35 -11.30
N ARG A 15 15.75 -26.59 -11.52
CA ARG A 15 15.05 -27.79 -11.04
C ARG A 15 15.97 -28.53 -10.06
N ASN A 16 15.47 -28.79 -8.84
CA ASN A 16 16.26 -29.43 -7.78
C ASN A 16 17.62 -28.75 -7.54
N ASN A 17 17.66 -27.42 -7.62
CA ASN A 17 18.84 -26.56 -7.52
C ASN A 17 19.87 -26.73 -8.64
N GLN A 18 19.53 -27.39 -9.75
CA GLN A 18 20.36 -27.50 -10.95
C GLN A 18 19.78 -26.60 -12.05
N PRO A 19 20.63 -25.84 -12.78
CA PRO A 19 20.17 -25.06 -13.93
C PRO A 19 19.51 -25.96 -14.98
N GLU A 20 18.27 -25.63 -15.36
CA GLU A 20 17.50 -26.35 -16.39
C GLU A 20 17.32 -25.53 -17.64
N GLY A 21 17.29 -24.18 -17.52
CA GLY A 21 17.14 -23.30 -18.67
C GLY A 21 17.41 -21.85 -18.34
N ILE A 22 17.62 -21.08 -19.39
CA ILE A 22 17.80 -19.62 -19.33
C ILE A 22 16.74 -18.97 -20.22
N VAL A 23 16.10 -17.94 -19.68
CA VAL A 23 15.12 -17.13 -20.39
C VAL A 23 15.54 -15.66 -20.31
N ASP A 24 15.81 -15.09 -21.46
CA ASP A 24 15.99 -13.65 -21.63
C ASP A 24 14.71 -13.04 -22.17
N MET A 25 14.28 -11.94 -21.58
CA MET A 25 13.10 -11.21 -22.03
C MET A 25 13.41 -9.73 -22.16
N THR A 26 12.97 -9.15 -23.27
CA THR A 26 12.89 -7.71 -23.46
C THR A 26 11.44 -7.32 -23.60
N GLU A 27 11.03 -6.28 -22.88
CA GLU A 27 9.65 -5.82 -22.87
C GLU A 27 9.54 -4.32 -23.14
N VAL A 28 8.47 -3.93 -23.79
CA VAL A 28 8.02 -2.55 -23.91
C VAL A 28 6.61 -2.47 -23.34
N VAL A 29 6.46 -1.65 -22.33
CA VAL A 29 5.18 -1.42 -21.66
C VAL A 29 4.72 -0.02 -21.97
N GLU A 30 3.58 0.12 -22.62
CA GLU A 30 2.89 1.38 -22.80
C GLU A 30 1.68 1.45 -21.86
N SER A 31 1.59 2.51 -21.09
CA SER A 31 0.48 2.69 -20.13
C SER A 31 -0.11 4.08 -20.23
N ASP A 32 -1.43 4.15 -20.15
CA ASP A 32 -2.17 5.38 -20.01
C ASP A 32 -3.16 5.31 -18.85
N TYR A 33 -3.40 6.44 -18.21
CA TYR A 33 -4.47 6.54 -17.24
C TYR A 33 -5.14 7.91 -17.24
N GLN A 34 -6.43 7.91 -16.98
CA GLN A 34 -7.27 9.07 -16.84
C GLN A 34 -8.05 9.00 -15.54
N ARG A 35 -8.06 10.12 -14.83
CA ARG A 35 -8.76 10.22 -13.55
C ARG A 35 -9.59 11.50 -13.53
N HIS A 36 -10.89 11.37 -13.33
CA HIS A 36 -11.81 12.49 -13.14
C HIS A 36 -12.47 12.38 -11.78
N THR A 37 -12.47 13.48 -11.04
CA THR A 37 -13.08 13.56 -9.71
C THR A 37 -13.96 14.79 -9.64
N ALA A 38 -15.21 14.62 -9.20
CA ALA A 38 -16.11 15.69 -8.85
C ALA A 38 -16.53 15.52 -7.39
N ASN A 39 -16.42 16.60 -6.59
CA ASN A 39 -16.80 16.59 -5.19
C ASN A 39 -17.73 17.75 -4.89
N ILE A 40 -18.77 17.46 -4.09
CA ILE A 40 -19.61 18.46 -3.46
C ILE A 40 -19.55 18.28 -1.96
N TYR A 41 -19.48 19.36 -1.20
CA TYR A 41 -19.44 19.27 0.25
C TYR A 41 -20.19 20.42 0.89
N TYR A 42 -20.67 20.17 2.09
CA TYR A 42 -21.24 21.18 2.99
C TYR A 42 -20.68 20.97 4.40
N VAL A 43 -20.15 22.03 4.98
CA VAL A 43 -19.70 22.04 6.38
C VAL A 43 -20.37 23.21 7.06
N GLY A 44 -21.19 22.92 8.06
CA GLY A 44 -21.97 23.93 8.75
C GLY A 44 -22.33 23.54 10.18
N LYS A 45 -23.10 24.42 10.84
CA LYS A 45 -23.62 24.16 12.18
C LYS A 45 -25.09 24.62 12.27
N MET A 46 -25.88 23.81 12.95
CA MET A 46 -27.26 24.13 13.33
C MET A 46 -27.34 24.07 14.85
N GLY A 47 -27.26 25.24 15.49
CA GLY A 47 -27.11 25.34 16.94
C GLY A 47 -25.81 24.68 17.41
N LYS A 48 -25.91 23.66 18.25
CA LYS A 48 -24.76 22.88 18.75
C LYS A 48 -24.37 21.71 17.82
N LEU A 49 -25.22 21.38 16.84
CA LEU A 49 -24.97 20.27 15.91
C LEU A 49 -24.08 20.73 14.76
N GLY A 50 -22.88 20.16 14.65
CA GLY A 50 -22.02 20.27 13.48
C GLY A 50 -22.51 19.30 12.39
N ILE A 51 -22.47 19.71 11.14
CA ILE A 51 -22.89 18.93 9.98
C ILE A 51 -21.76 18.94 8.96
N ASP A 52 -21.34 17.77 8.51
CA ASP A 52 -20.35 17.58 7.43
C ASP A 52 -20.94 16.60 6.41
N PHE A 53 -21.29 17.13 5.24
CA PHE A 53 -21.75 16.35 4.10
C PHE A 53 -20.70 16.36 3.00
N ASN A 54 -20.44 15.20 2.42
CA ASN A 54 -19.55 15.04 1.26
C ASN A 54 -20.19 14.11 0.25
N GLY A 55 -20.32 14.57 -1.01
CA GLY A 55 -20.65 13.76 -2.16
C GLY A 55 -19.45 13.67 -3.10
N SER A 56 -19.16 12.50 -3.63
CA SER A 56 -18.02 12.27 -4.51
C SER A 56 -18.43 11.41 -5.69
N TYR A 57 -17.99 11.83 -6.87
CA TYR A 57 -17.94 11.02 -8.07
C TYR A 57 -16.51 10.85 -8.51
N PHE A 58 -16.11 9.62 -8.82
CA PHE A 58 -14.78 9.29 -9.28
C PHE A 58 -14.88 8.35 -10.48
N ASN A 59 -14.18 8.70 -11.57
CA ASN A 59 -14.06 7.89 -12.76
C ASN A 59 -12.59 7.67 -13.07
N TYR A 60 -12.21 6.41 -13.17
CA TYR A 60 -10.86 5.96 -13.43
C TYR A 60 -10.83 5.07 -14.65
N ARG A 61 -9.93 5.34 -15.57
CA ARG A 61 -9.61 4.49 -16.71
C ARG A 61 -8.11 4.29 -16.78
N SER A 62 -7.69 3.08 -17.01
CA SER A 62 -6.31 2.76 -17.32
C SER A 62 -6.22 1.73 -18.44
N GLY A 63 -5.21 1.90 -19.26
CA GLY A 63 -4.81 0.97 -20.30
C GLY A 63 -3.34 0.61 -20.11
N ARG A 64 -2.99 -0.62 -20.44
CA ARG A 64 -1.63 -1.11 -20.46
C ARG A 64 -1.49 -2.10 -21.60
N ASP A 65 -0.56 -1.80 -22.51
CA ASP A 65 -0.15 -2.64 -23.61
C ASP A 65 1.27 -3.12 -23.33
N ASP A 66 1.46 -4.42 -23.27
CA ASP A 66 2.73 -5.09 -23.03
C ASP A 66 3.15 -5.86 -24.28
N GLU A 67 4.27 -5.47 -24.85
CA GLU A 67 4.95 -6.21 -25.94
C GLU A 67 6.25 -6.77 -25.40
N ALA A 68 6.41 -8.09 -25.44
CA ALA A 68 7.60 -8.76 -24.97
C ALA A 68 8.14 -9.74 -26.02
N VAL A 69 9.47 -9.82 -26.10
CA VAL A 69 10.18 -10.86 -26.82
C VAL A 69 10.93 -11.70 -25.80
N GLU A 70 10.53 -12.94 -25.67
CA GLU A 70 11.17 -13.93 -24.83
C GLU A 70 12.06 -14.82 -25.68
N THR A 71 13.30 -15.04 -25.25
CA THR A 71 14.26 -15.91 -25.91
C THR A 71 14.78 -16.95 -24.91
N SER A 72 14.72 -18.24 -25.31
CA SER A 72 15.34 -19.33 -24.60
C SER A 72 16.29 -20.07 -25.55
N ILE A 73 17.46 -20.39 -25.03
CA ILE A 73 18.47 -21.17 -25.84
C ILE A 73 17.91 -22.51 -26.26
N GLU A 74 17.12 -23.15 -25.37
CA GLU A 74 16.63 -24.53 -25.58
C GLU A 74 15.29 -24.56 -26.32
N LEU A 75 14.41 -23.59 -26.11
CA LEU A 75 13.01 -23.62 -26.55
C LEU A 75 12.66 -22.51 -27.57
N GLY A 76 13.69 -21.77 -28.06
CA GLY A 76 13.51 -20.72 -29.06
C GLY A 76 12.81 -19.49 -28.53
N SER A 77 12.46 -18.58 -29.45
CA SER A 77 11.87 -17.27 -29.11
C SER A 77 10.35 -17.30 -29.17
N ARG A 78 9.71 -16.44 -28.33
CA ARG A 78 8.27 -16.15 -28.32
C ARG A 78 8.05 -14.66 -28.34
N ASN A 79 7.06 -14.22 -29.12
CA ASN A 79 6.50 -12.89 -28.99
C ASN A 79 5.26 -12.99 -28.11
N VAL A 80 5.08 -12.04 -27.21
CA VAL A 80 3.96 -12.01 -26.27
C VAL A 80 3.37 -10.61 -26.28
N HIS A 81 2.09 -10.51 -26.65
CA HIS A 81 1.35 -9.26 -26.59
C HIS A 81 0.19 -9.41 -25.61
N SER A 82 0.13 -8.52 -24.64
CA SER A 82 -0.98 -8.46 -23.70
C SER A 82 -1.57 -7.07 -23.62
N ASP A 83 -2.89 -6.96 -23.68
CA ASP A 83 -3.66 -5.74 -23.50
C ASP A 83 -4.51 -5.85 -22.23
N SER A 84 -4.36 -4.89 -21.33
CA SER A 84 -5.12 -4.80 -20.09
C SER A 84 -5.82 -3.45 -20.02
N ARG A 85 -7.14 -3.46 -19.83
CA ARG A 85 -7.97 -2.26 -19.69
C ARG A 85 -8.76 -2.33 -18.39
N GLN A 86 -8.79 -1.22 -17.65
CA GLN A 86 -9.64 -1.09 -16.47
C GLN A 86 -10.46 0.19 -16.57
N HIS A 87 -11.75 0.08 -16.26
CA HIS A 87 -12.65 1.22 -16.14
C HIS A 87 -13.47 1.10 -14.87
N SER A 88 -13.31 2.05 -13.95
CA SER A 88 -14.00 2.03 -12.67
C SER A 88 -14.70 3.35 -12.39
N LYS A 89 -15.93 3.27 -11.86
CA LYS A 89 -16.75 4.40 -11.42
C LYS A 89 -17.13 4.20 -9.97
N VAL A 90 -16.89 5.23 -9.15
CA VAL A 90 -17.30 5.27 -7.75
C VAL A 90 -18.24 6.45 -7.51
N TYR A 91 -19.38 6.18 -6.92
CA TYR A 91 -20.31 7.17 -6.40
C TYR A 91 -20.35 7.01 -4.89
N ALA A 92 -20.17 8.07 -4.13
CA ALA A 92 -20.19 8.00 -2.68
C ALA A 92 -20.82 9.25 -2.06
N ALA A 93 -21.50 9.04 -0.95
CA ALA A 93 -22.05 10.11 -0.11
C ALA A 93 -21.77 9.79 1.36
N LYS A 94 -21.33 10.79 2.11
CA LYS A 94 -21.01 10.70 3.54
C LYS A 94 -21.67 11.85 4.26
N LEU A 95 -22.37 11.56 5.35
CA LEU A 95 -23.02 12.54 6.21
C LEU A 95 -22.60 12.27 7.65
N MET A 96 -21.94 13.24 8.28
CA MET A 96 -21.46 13.17 9.64
C MET A 96 -22.05 14.30 10.46
N PHE A 97 -22.31 14.00 11.71
CA PHE A 97 -22.78 14.92 12.72
C PHE A 97 -21.82 14.94 13.90
N ASP A 98 -21.54 16.12 14.42
CA ASP A 98 -20.78 16.34 15.64
C ASP A 98 -21.67 17.05 16.67
N TYR A 99 -21.79 16.48 17.86
CA TYR A 99 -22.59 17.07 18.94
C TYR A 99 -21.82 17.08 20.27
N PRO A 100 -21.72 18.21 20.97
CA PRO A 100 -21.14 18.25 22.31
C PRO A 100 -22.07 17.52 23.30
N LEU A 101 -21.57 16.49 23.96
CA LEU A 101 -22.33 15.62 24.86
C LEU A 101 -21.49 15.34 26.12
N LEU A 102 -22.04 15.53 27.32
CA LEU A 102 -21.42 15.13 28.60
C LEU A 102 -19.96 15.55 28.77
N GLY A 103 -19.61 16.77 28.37
CA GLY A 103 -18.22 17.27 28.45
C GLY A 103 -17.29 16.79 27.35
N GLY A 104 -17.75 15.89 26.50
CA GLY A 104 -17.05 15.39 25.33
C GLY A 104 -17.73 15.74 24.02
N LYS A 105 -17.35 15.04 22.96
CA LYS A 105 -17.91 15.18 21.62
C LYS A 105 -18.38 13.82 21.10
N LEU A 106 -19.65 13.72 20.75
CA LEU A 106 -20.23 12.61 20.02
C LEU A 106 -20.18 12.93 18.52
N SER A 107 -19.53 12.08 17.73
CA SER A 107 -19.54 12.10 16.27
C SER A 107 -20.27 10.87 15.76
N PHE A 108 -21.27 11.04 14.89
CA PHE A 108 -22.01 9.92 14.32
C PHE A 108 -22.45 10.24 12.89
N GLY A 109 -22.71 9.20 12.13
CA GLY A 109 -23.12 9.40 10.74
C GLY A 109 -23.15 8.13 9.91
N THR A 110 -23.30 8.34 8.61
CA THR A 110 -23.40 7.27 7.64
C THR A 110 -22.60 7.60 6.38
N GLU A 111 -22.09 6.55 5.74
CA GLU A 111 -21.47 6.64 4.43
C GLU A 111 -22.01 5.54 3.55
N MET A 112 -22.33 5.88 2.30
CA MET A 112 -22.75 4.93 1.28
C MET A 112 -21.88 5.09 0.04
N SER A 113 -21.54 3.97 -0.60
CA SER A 113 -20.82 3.97 -1.86
C SER A 113 -21.35 2.92 -2.82
N LYS A 114 -21.20 3.19 -4.10
CA LYS A 114 -21.47 2.25 -5.19
C LYS A 114 -20.31 2.30 -6.17
N THR A 115 -19.68 1.16 -6.35
CA THR A 115 -18.57 0.98 -7.30
C THR A 115 -19.01 0.04 -8.44
N LYS A 116 -18.61 0.41 -9.65
CA LYS A 116 -18.63 -0.47 -10.80
C LYS A 116 -17.22 -0.50 -11.37
N SER A 117 -16.62 -1.66 -11.45
CA SER A 117 -15.28 -1.87 -12.01
C SER A 117 -15.38 -2.92 -13.11
N HIS A 118 -14.96 -2.55 -14.30
CA HIS A 118 -14.83 -3.42 -15.46
C HIS A 118 -13.36 -3.60 -15.78
N GLY A 119 -12.92 -4.83 -15.93
CA GLY A 119 -11.56 -5.23 -16.27
C GLY A 119 -11.56 -6.15 -17.47
N LEU A 120 -10.71 -5.84 -18.45
CA LEU A 120 -10.49 -6.67 -19.63
C LEU A 120 -9.01 -7.00 -19.69
N PHE A 121 -8.68 -8.28 -19.88
CA PHE A 121 -7.35 -8.75 -20.15
C PHE A 121 -7.37 -9.63 -21.40
N ARG A 122 -6.44 -9.37 -22.32
CA ARG A 122 -6.25 -10.16 -23.55
C ARG A 122 -4.79 -10.50 -23.73
N ASN A 123 -4.52 -11.75 -24.08
CA ASN A 123 -3.24 -12.19 -24.61
C ASN A 123 -3.47 -12.64 -26.06
N LEU A 124 -2.79 -11.97 -27.00
CA LEU A 124 -3.09 -12.14 -28.43
C LEU A 124 -2.62 -13.51 -28.95
N GLU A 125 -1.50 -14.04 -28.43
CA GLU A 125 -0.96 -15.36 -28.79
C GLU A 125 -1.62 -16.49 -28.00
N GLN A 126 -2.51 -16.19 -27.05
CA GLN A 126 -3.25 -17.17 -26.26
C GLN A 126 -2.40 -18.10 -25.41
N TYR A 127 -1.19 -17.65 -25.00
CA TYR A 127 -0.38 -18.40 -24.03
C TYR A 127 -1.05 -18.46 -22.66
N VAL A 128 -1.85 -17.45 -22.33
CA VAL A 128 -2.72 -17.40 -21.17
C VAL A 128 -4.12 -16.99 -21.59
N PRO A 129 -5.18 -17.43 -20.86
CA PRO A 129 -6.55 -17.12 -21.23
C PRO A 129 -6.84 -15.62 -21.12
N SER A 130 -7.57 -15.09 -22.08
CA SER A 130 -8.19 -13.77 -21.98
C SER A 130 -9.36 -13.80 -20.98
N SER A 131 -9.68 -12.67 -20.36
CA SER A 131 -10.78 -12.61 -19.40
C SER A 131 -11.42 -11.23 -19.37
N GLU A 132 -12.74 -11.22 -19.19
CA GLU A 132 -13.54 -10.02 -18.96
C GLU A 132 -14.27 -10.15 -17.62
N THR A 133 -14.05 -9.18 -16.73
CA THR A 133 -14.58 -9.23 -15.36
C THR A 133 -15.32 -7.94 -15.03
N ASP A 134 -16.57 -8.06 -14.53
CA ASP A 134 -17.31 -6.95 -13.94
C ASP A 134 -17.54 -7.17 -12.46
N ILE A 135 -17.26 -6.15 -11.65
CA ILE A 135 -17.48 -6.15 -10.20
C ILE A 135 -18.39 -4.96 -9.87
N HIS A 136 -19.54 -5.27 -9.31
CA HIS A 136 -20.48 -4.28 -8.78
C HIS A 136 -20.50 -4.39 -7.25
N GLU A 137 -20.08 -3.35 -6.56
CA GLU A 137 -20.05 -3.33 -5.11
C GLU A 137 -20.87 -2.17 -4.54
N ARG A 138 -21.66 -2.45 -3.52
CA ARG A 138 -22.38 -1.45 -2.72
C ARG A 138 -21.94 -1.60 -1.26
N ASN A 139 -21.59 -0.48 -0.65
CA ASN A 139 -21.23 -0.41 0.75
C ASN A 139 -22.13 0.60 1.46
N LEU A 140 -22.73 0.21 2.57
CA LEU A 140 -23.45 1.08 3.50
C LEU A 140 -22.82 0.93 4.87
N SER A 141 -22.38 2.02 5.47
CA SER A 141 -21.81 2.02 6.80
C SER A 141 -22.45 3.07 7.71
N GLY A 142 -22.55 2.73 9.00
CA GLY A 142 -22.91 3.63 10.09
C GLY A 142 -21.76 3.71 11.09
N VAL A 143 -21.49 4.88 11.62
CA VAL A 143 -20.42 5.13 12.60
C VAL A 143 -20.93 5.94 13.77
N ALA A 144 -20.48 5.60 14.98
CA ALA A 144 -20.62 6.40 16.17
C ALA A 144 -19.29 6.41 16.94
N GLN A 145 -18.86 7.58 17.35
CA GLN A 145 -17.61 7.78 18.09
C GLN A 145 -17.80 8.83 19.16
N TYR A 146 -17.29 8.58 20.36
CA TYR A 146 -17.30 9.52 21.46
C TYR A 146 -15.87 9.83 21.87
N ALA A 147 -15.55 11.13 21.99
CA ALA A 147 -14.25 11.63 22.43
C ALA A 147 -14.41 12.53 23.65
N LEU A 148 -13.66 12.24 24.71
CA LEU A 148 -13.67 12.96 25.98
C LEU A 148 -12.25 13.37 26.36
N SER A 149 -12.06 14.62 26.77
CA SER A 149 -10.80 15.13 27.28
C SER A 149 -10.94 15.53 28.76
N LEU A 150 -10.18 14.88 29.63
CA LEU A 150 -10.19 15.06 31.08
C LEU A 150 -8.80 15.48 31.57
N LYS A 151 -8.58 16.79 31.76
CA LYS A 151 -7.27 17.34 32.20
C LYS A 151 -6.07 16.78 31.40
N ARG A 152 -5.52 15.65 31.86
CA ARG A 152 -4.33 15.00 31.30
C ARG A 152 -4.67 13.81 30.40
N TRP A 153 -5.92 13.35 30.41
CA TRP A 153 -6.38 12.20 29.68
C TRP A 153 -7.27 12.60 28.50
N SER A 154 -7.11 11.92 27.39
CA SER A 154 -8.09 11.94 26.30
C SER A 154 -8.47 10.51 25.96
N ILE A 155 -9.77 10.24 25.89
CA ILE A 155 -10.35 8.94 25.67
C ILE A 155 -11.23 9.05 24.44
N GLY A 156 -11.03 8.17 23.47
CA GLY A 156 -11.86 8.01 22.29
C GLY A 156 -12.35 6.57 22.18
N VAL A 157 -13.64 6.39 22.05
CA VAL A 157 -14.26 5.08 21.77
C VAL A 157 -15.14 5.20 20.55
N GLY A 158 -15.13 4.21 19.70
CA GLY A 158 -15.93 4.23 18.48
C GLY A 158 -16.34 2.86 18.02
N ILE A 159 -17.39 2.83 17.23
CA ILE A 159 -17.93 1.65 16.59
C ILE A 159 -18.35 2.00 15.17
N ARG A 160 -18.03 1.14 14.21
CA ARG A 160 -18.47 1.24 12.81
C ARG A 160 -19.14 -0.08 12.42
N TYR A 161 -20.33 0.03 11.84
CA TYR A 161 -21.02 -1.08 11.19
C TYR A 161 -20.91 -0.91 9.68
N GLU A 162 -20.66 -2.00 8.95
CA GLU A 162 -20.66 -2.02 7.50
C GLU A 162 -21.47 -3.19 6.95
N ASN A 163 -22.30 -2.89 5.94
CA ASN A 163 -22.95 -3.85 5.07
C ASN A 163 -22.41 -3.68 3.66
N VAL A 164 -21.78 -4.72 3.11
CA VAL A 164 -21.21 -4.73 1.77
C VAL A 164 -21.83 -5.83 0.96
N VAL A 165 -22.25 -5.52 -0.25
CA VAL A 165 -22.77 -6.47 -1.25
C VAL A 165 -21.91 -6.34 -2.50
N ARG A 166 -21.27 -7.43 -2.92
CA ARG A 166 -20.46 -7.54 -4.11
C ARG A 166 -21.05 -8.57 -5.06
N ASP A 167 -21.43 -8.15 -6.24
CA ASP A 167 -21.81 -9.01 -7.36
C ASP A 167 -20.63 -9.08 -8.34
N TYR A 168 -20.26 -10.29 -8.71
CA TYR A 168 -19.15 -10.61 -9.59
C TYR A 168 -19.66 -11.29 -10.86
N PHE A 169 -19.17 -10.84 -12.01
CA PHE A 169 -19.51 -11.37 -13.32
C PHE A 169 -18.22 -11.72 -14.07
N LEU A 170 -18.20 -12.88 -14.69
CA LEU A 170 -17.15 -13.34 -15.59
C LEU A 170 -17.79 -13.56 -16.95
N GLU A 171 -17.25 -12.91 -17.99
CA GLU A 171 -17.78 -12.95 -19.37
C GLU A 171 -19.30 -12.65 -19.40
N GLY A 172 -19.73 -11.64 -18.61
CA GLY A 172 -21.13 -11.23 -18.48
C GLY A 172 -22.02 -12.15 -17.64
N VAL A 173 -21.53 -13.31 -17.21
CA VAL A 173 -22.29 -14.28 -16.39
C VAL A 173 -22.02 -14.08 -14.91
N ARG A 174 -23.07 -13.87 -14.10
CA ARG A 174 -22.94 -13.72 -12.65
C ARG A 174 -22.47 -15.00 -12.01
N GLN A 175 -21.37 -14.91 -11.24
CA GLN A 175 -20.79 -16.01 -10.48
C GLN A 175 -21.27 -15.97 -9.02
N ASN A 176 -22.09 -16.94 -8.63
CA ASN A 176 -22.71 -16.94 -7.31
C ASN A 176 -21.72 -17.34 -6.19
N ASP A 177 -20.77 -18.18 -6.49
CA ASP A 177 -19.74 -18.72 -5.59
C ASP A 177 -18.69 -17.67 -5.19
N VAL A 178 -18.53 -16.61 -5.98
CA VAL A 178 -17.61 -15.48 -5.71
C VAL A 178 -18.34 -14.16 -5.41
N SER A 179 -19.64 -14.08 -5.67
CA SER A 179 -20.48 -12.98 -5.20
C SER A 179 -20.68 -13.08 -3.68
N ARG A 180 -20.54 -11.97 -2.94
CA ARG A 180 -20.48 -11.99 -1.48
C ARG A 180 -21.32 -10.90 -0.84
N ARG A 181 -21.75 -11.21 0.39
CA ARG A 181 -22.38 -10.24 1.29
C ARG A 181 -21.69 -10.29 2.65
N TYR A 182 -21.31 -9.15 3.17
CA TYR A 182 -20.64 -9.02 4.46
C TYR A 182 -21.41 -8.08 5.38
N ASN A 183 -21.49 -8.45 6.68
CA ASN A 183 -21.99 -7.59 7.74
C ASN A 183 -20.95 -7.62 8.86
N ASN A 184 -20.35 -6.49 9.16
CA ASN A 184 -19.25 -6.44 10.11
C ASN A 184 -19.37 -5.22 11.03
N VAL A 185 -18.82 -5.39 12.23
CA VAL A 185 -18.74 -4.35 13.26
C VAL A 185 -17.27 -4.17 13.60
N PHE A 186 -16.81 -2.92 13.63
CA PHE A 186 -15.42 -2.54 13.86
C PHE A 186 -15.33 -1.60 15.06
N PRO A 187 -14.93 -2.09 16.24
CA PRO A 187 -14.64 -1.25 17.39
C PRO A 187 -13.30 -0.55 17.27
N ASN A 188 -13.16 0.61 17.89
CA ASN A 188 -11.89 1.28 18.10
C ASN A 188 -11.83 1.95 19.47
N LEU A 189 -10.62 2.01 20.04
CA LEU A 189 -10.31 2.65 21.30
C LEU A 189 -9.02 3.47 21.12
N SER A 190 -9.02 4.68 21.63
CA SER A 190 -7.82 5.50 21.79
C SER A 190 -7.78 6.05 23.21
N LEU A 191 -6.62 5.93 23.84
CA LEU A 191 -6.37 6.47 25.16
C LEU A 191 -5.05 7.22 25.09
N SER A 192 -5.05 8.49 25.50
CA SER A 192 -3.83 9.27 25.59
C SER A 192 -3.73 9.95 26.95
N TRP A 193 -2.49 10.05 27.45
CA TRP A 193 -2.15 10.75 28.68
C TRP A 193 -0.98 11.68 28.42
N GLN A 194 -1.10 12.93 28.91
CA GLN A 194 -0.07 13.95 28.75
C GLN A 194 0.23 14.65 30.07
N ARG A 195 1.52 14.76 30.41
CA ARG A 195 2.00 15.51 31.58
C ARG A 195 3.37 16.10 31.32
N GLY A 196 3.47 17.41 31.26
CA GLY A 196 4.71 18.09 30.89
C GLY A 196 5.18 17.65 29.51
N GLU A 197 6.39 17.13 29.43
CA GLU A 197 7.00 16.65 28.20
C GLU A 197 6.69 15.17 27.88
N TRP A 198 5.93 14.49 28.75
CA TRP A 198 5.53 13.10 28.57
C TRP A 198 4.18 13.03 27.85
N SER A 199 4.11 12.21 26.82
CA SER A 199 2.88 11.80 26.18
C SER A 199 2.88 10.29 25.98
N LEU A 200 1.87 9.63 26.51
CA LEU A 200 1.60 8.20 26.33
C LEU A 200 0.32 8.04 25.51
N GLN A 201 0.31 7.12 24.56
CA GLN A 201 -0.84 6.81 23.75
C GLN A 201 -1.00 5.30 23.58
N LEU A 202 -2.23 4.82 23.74
CA LEU A 202 -2.64 3.44 23.45
C LEU A 202 -3.77 3.50 22.45
N ASN A 203 -3.62 2.76 21.34
CA ASN A 203 -4.64 2.61 20.31
C ASN A 203 -4.95 1.12 20.12
N ALA A 204 -6.22 0.78 20.02
CA ALA A 204 -6.69 -0.53 19.62
C ALA A 204 -7.80 -0.37 18.59
N SER A 205 -7.73 -1.08 17.48
CA SER A 205 -8.72 -0.96 16.42
C SER A 205 -8.87 -2.27 15.65
N GLU A 206 -10.08 -2.54 15.21
CA GLU A 206 -10.38 -3.53 14.19
C GLU A 206 -10.74 -2.81 12.89
N LYS A 207 -10.23 -3.32 11.77
CA LYS A 207 -10.50 -2.81 10.42
C LYS A 207 -10.61 -3.96 9.43
N MET A 208 -11.36 -3.75 8.36
CA MET A 208 -11.36 -4.66 7.21
C MET A 208 -10.44 -4.10 6.12
N HIS A 209 -9.59 -4.96 5.58
CA HIS A 209 -8.82 -4.70 4.38
C HIS A 209 -9.37 -5.57 3.25
N ARG A 210 -10.01 -4.94 2.27
CA ARG A 210 -10.61 -5.62 1.13
C ARG A 210 -9.58 -5.76 0.00
N PRO A 211 -9.61 -6.89 -0.75
CA PRO A 211 -8.74 -7.04 -1.92
C PRO A 211 -9.01 -5.93 -2.93
N SER A 212 -7.99 -5.55 -3.70
CA SER A 212 -8.17 -4.64 -4.84
C SER A 212 -9.06 -5.29 -5.91
N TYR A 213 -9.71 -4.47 -6.75
CA TYR A 213 -10.53 -5.01 -7.84
C TYR A 213 -9.69 -5.79 -8.84
N ARG A 214 -8.43 -5.40 -9.06
CA ARG A 214 -7.47 -6.17 -9.86
C ARG A 214 -7.18 -7.55 -9.22
N SER A 215 -6.93 -7.60 -7.92
CA SER A 215 -6.68 -8.89 -7.22
C SER A 215 -7.87 -9.84 -7.27
N LEU A 216 -9.10 -9.30 -7.37
CA LEU A 216 -10.35 -10.05 -7.50
C LEU A 216 -10.67 -10.44 -8.95
N SER A 217 -10.03 -9.86 -9.96
CA SER A 217 -10.30 -10.20 -11.35
C SER A 217 -9.72 -11.57 -11.71
N ASN A 218 -10.21 -12.17 -12.79
CA ASN A 218 -9.79 -13.49 -13.26
C ASN A 218 -8.69 -13.40 -14.33
N TYR A 219 -7.85 -12.33 -14.28
CA TYR A 219 -6.75 -12.21 -15.23
C TYR A 219 -5.63 -13.20 -14.93
N MET A 220 -4.94 -13.62 -15.97
CA MET A 220 -3.70 -14.38 -15.87
C MET A 220 -2.68 -13.72 -16.79
N GLN A 221 -1.66 -13.07 -16.23
CA GLN A 221 -0.60 -12.40 -16.94
C GLN A 221 0.55 -13.38 -17.20
N TYR A 222 1.09 -13.33 -18.40
CA TYR A 222 2.29 -14.08 -18.78
C TYR A 222 3.53 -13.26 -18.39
N ASP A 223 4.30 -13.72 -17.41
CA ASP A 223 5.59 -13.12 -17.07
C ASP A 223 6.73 -13.75 -17.87
N ASN A 224 6.70 -15.07 -18.04
CA ASN A 224 7.54 -15.86 -18.93
C ASN A 224 6.93 -17.26 -19.04
N ARG A 225 7.53 -18.16 -19.86
CA ARG A 225 7.05 -19.53 -20.09
C ARG A 225 6.97 -20.42 -18.85
N TYR A 226 7.62 -20.04 -17.75
CA TYR A 226 7.66 -20.79 -16.49
C TYR A 226 6.98 -20.06 -15.34
N LEU A 227 6.51 -18.81 -15.54
CA LEU A 227 5.92 -18.00 -14.48
C LEU A 227 4.73 -17.20 -15.00
N TYR A 228 3.57 -17.43 -14.41
CA TYR A 228 2.36 -16.64 -14.62
C TYR A 228 1.97 -15.95 -13.32
N GLU A 229 1.35 -14.79 -13.44
CA GLU A 229 0.79 -14.04 -12.33
C GLU A 229 -0.70 -13.82 -12.54
N GLY A 230 -1.53 -13.87 -11.49
CA GLY A 230 -2.96 -13.63 -11.68
C GLY A 230 -3.73 -13.21 -10.46
N GLY A 231 -4.96 -12.79 -10.72
CA GLY A 231 -5.92 -12.50 -9.68
C GLY A 231 -6.56 -13.79 -9.11
N ASN A 232 -7.34 -13.59 -8.05
CA ASN A 232 -8.10 -14.66 -7.41
C ASN A 232 -9.47 -14.14 -6.99
N PRO A 233 -10.53 -14.44 -7.74
CA PRO A 233 -11.90 -14.03 -7.41
C PRO A 233 -12.41 -14.53 -6.07
N LEU A 234 -11.86 -15.65 -5.56
CA LEU A 234 -12.25 -16.27 -4.29
C LEU A 234 -11.75 -15.53 -3.05
N LEU A 235 -10.91 -14.49 -3.20
CA LEU A 235 -10.35 -13.77 -2.07
C LEU A 235 -11.43 -13.22 -1.14
N LEU A 236 -11.22 -13.47 0.15
CA LEU A 236 -11.95 -12.90 1.26
C LEU A 236 -11.24 -11.65 1.77
N PRO A 237 -11.98 -10.66 2.29
CA PRO A 237 -11.38 -9.53 3.00
C PRO A 237 -10.66 -9.98 4.27
N GLU A 238 -9.51 -9.37 4.54
CA GLU A 238 -8.79 -9.53 5.82
C GLU A 238 -9.46 -8.75 6.94
N ARG A 239 -9.50 -9.33 8.14
CA ARG A 239 -9.82 -8.61 9.37
C ARG A 239 -8.54 -8.32 10.14
N VAL A 240 -8.26 -7.04 10.31
CA VAL A 240 -7.00 -6.55 10.89
C VAL A 240 -7.27 -5.98 12.28
N TYR A 241 -6.73 -6.63 13.30
CA TYR A 241 -6.71 -6.16 14.68
C TYR A 241 -5.35 -5.55 14.95
N ASN A 242 -5.32 -4.25 15.25
CA ASN A 242 -4.08 -3.52 15.51
C ASN A 242 -4.13 -2.94 16.93
N THR A 243 -3.09 -3.21 17.71
CA THR A 243 -2.89 -2.61 19.04
C THR A 243 -1.50 -2.01 19.09
N GLU A 244 -1.41 -0.74 19.46
CA GLU A 244 -0.15 -0.02 19.52
C GLU A 244 -0.10 0.89 20.75
N ALA A 245 1.01 0.83 21.48
CA ALA A 245 1.37 1.77 22.53
C ALA A 245 2.53 2.64 22.06
N SER A 246 2.47 3.95 22.30
CA SER A 246 3.55 4.87 21.99
C SER A 246 3.85 5.83 23.14
N LEU A 247 5.11 6.24 23.23
CA LEU A 247 5.65 7.15 24.21
C LEU A 247 6.40 8.27 23.49
N ILE A 248 6.15 9.50 23.88
CA ILE A 248 6.97 10.66 23.53
C ILE A 248 7.50 11.28 24.83
N TYR A 249 8.81 11.49 24.86
CA TYR A 249 9.49 12.28 25.91
C TYR A 249 10.53 13.20 25.28
N LYS A 250 10.27 14.49 25.31
CA LYS A 250 11.14 15.50 24.66
C LYS A 250 11.36 15.15 23.17
N TRP A 251 12.58 14.74 22.87
CA TRP A 251 13.06 14.36 21.54
C TRP A 251 13.11 12.84 21.30
N VAL A 252 12.60 12.05 22.25
CA VAL A 252 12.52 10.59 22.17
C VAL A 252 11.11 10.18 21.82
N TYR A 253 10.95 9.34 20.80
CA TYR A 253 9.74 8.61 20.47
C TYR A 253 10.01 7.11 20.55
N ALA A 254 9.12 6.37 21.15
CA ALA A 254 9.14 4.90 21.15
C ALA A 254 7.73 4.36 20.92
N SER A 255 7.62 3.27 20.18
CA SER A 255 6.36 2.54 20.03
C SER A 255 6.57 1.03 20.01
N LEU A 256 5.53 0.33 20.44
CA LEU A 256 5.43 -1.13 20.39
C LEU A 256 4.00 -1.47 19.97
N GLY A 257 3.86 -2.35 18.97
CA GLY A 257 2.57 -2.74 18.48
C GLY A 257 2.50 -4.20 18.06
N HIS A 258 1.29 -4.71 18.08
CA HIS A 258 0.93 -6.04 17.64
C HIS A 258 -0.20 -5.95 16.62
N LYS A 259 -0.04 -6.64 15.51
CA LYS A 259 -1.02 -6.76 14.44
C LYS A 259 -1.40 -8.22 14.26
N TYR A 260 -2.68 -8.54 14.41
CA TYR A 260 -3.26 -9.84 14.07
C TYR A 260 -4.15 -9.66 12.84
N VAL A 261 -3.94 -10.49 11.83
CA VAL A 261 -4.69 -10.46 10.56
C VAL A 261 -5.36 -11.81 10.39
N LYS A 262 -6.68 -11.84 10.47
CA LYS A 262 -7.49 -13.00 10.12
C LYS A 262 -7.81 -13.01 8.63
N ASP A 263 -7.89 -14.19 8.03
CA ASP A 263 -8.08 -14.39 6.58
C ASP A 263 -7.00 -13.65 5.77
N ALA A 264 -5.73 -13.71 6.24
CA ALA A 264 -4.61 -12.95 5.71
C ALA A 264 -4.39 -13.22 4.22
N MET A 265 -4.43 -12.17 3.39
CA MET A 265 -4.15 -12.26 1.95
C MET A 265 -2.65 -12.22 1.72
N VAL A 266 -2.08 -13.32 1.28
CA VAL A 266 -0.64 -13.46 1.09
C VAL A 266 -0.34 -13.88 -0.34
N TRP A 267 0.63 -13.20 -0.96
CA TRP A 267 1.22 -13.62 -2.22
C TRP A 267 1.94 -14.95 -2.05
N THR A 268 1.66 -15.89 -2.92
CA THR A 268 2.23 -17.23 -2.88
C THR A 268 2.46 -17.76 -4.28
N ASN A 269 3.46 -18.61 -4.41
CA ASN A 269 3.73 -19.41 -5.61
C ASN A 269 3.17 -20.82 -5.43
N SER A 270 2.62 -21.37 -6.51
CA SER A 270 2.25 -22.79 -6.61
C SER A 270 2.48 -23.25 -8.05
N LEU A 271 2.56 -24.53 -8.29
CA LEU A 271 2.55 -25.05 -9.65
C LEU A 271 1.14 -25.01 -10.24
N LEU A 272 1.01 -24.67 -11.51
CA LEU A 272 -0.24 -24.62 -12.25
C LEU A 272 -0.65 -26.02 -12.71
N GLY A 273 -1.45 -26.69 -11.92
CA GLY A 273 -1.87 -28.07 -12.18
C GLY A 273 -0.68 -29.03 -12.18
N GLN A 274 -0.55 -29.85 -13.25
CA GLN A 274 0.59 -30.75 -13.47
C GLN A 274 1.68 -30.13 -14.35
N GLN A 275 1.52 -28.84 -14.71
CA GLN A 275 2.50 -28.13 -15.53
C GLN A 275 3.64 -27.60 -14.65
N GLU A 276 4.82 -27.49 -15.23
CA GLU A 276 6.01 -26.92 -14.56
C GLU A 276 6.03 -25.39 -14.62
N ILE A 277 4.85 -24.80 -14.57
CA ILE A 277 4.65 -23.35 -14.59
C ILE A 277 4.33 -22.90 -13.17
N ALA A 278 5.15 -22.02 -12.62
CA ALA A 278 4.85 -21.36 -11.36
C ALA A 278 3.71 -20.35 -11.57
N TYR A 279 2.74 -20.37 -10.66
CA TYR A 279 1.63 -19.44 -10.66
C TYR A 279 1.64 -18.62 -9.38
N THR A 280 1.84 -17.33 -9.53
CA THR A 280 1.87 -16.36 -8.45
C THR A 280 0.50 -15.71 -8.30
N THR A 281 -0.10 -15.82 -7.12
CA THR A 281 -1.39 -15.20 -6.81
C THR A 281 -1.54 -14.94 -5.32
N ASN A 282 -2.50 -14.09 -4.94
CA ASN A 282 -2.91 -13.95 -3.55
C ASN A 282 -3.84 -15.10 -3.15
N ARG A 283 -3.64 -15.63 -1.93
CA ARG A 283 -4.55 -16.57 -1.27
C ARG A 283 -4.81 -16.13 0.16
N ASN A 284 -5.97 -16.50 0.71
CA ASN A 284 -6.25 -16.29 2.11
C ASN A 284 -5.65 -17.44 2.95
N PHE A 285 -5.02 -17.08 4.05
CA PHE A 285 -4.51 -17.96 5.09
C PHE A 285 -5.24 -17.64 6.39
N ASP A 286 -5.39 -18.62 7.27
CA ASP A 286 -6.19 -18.50 8.50
C ASP A 286 -5.81 -17.23 9.28
N HIS A 287 -4.53 -17.07 9.60
CA HIS A 287 -4.07 -15.83 10.24
C HIS A 287 -2.58 -15.56 10.04
N GLN A 288 -2.20 -14.30 10.19
CA GLN A 288 -0.82 -13.83 10.29
C GLN A 288 -0.72 -12.88 11.48
N GLN A 289 0.33 -12.99 12.25
CA GLN A 289 0.63 -12.04 13.34
C GLN A 289 1.93 -11.32 13.05
N MET A 290 2.03 -10.08 13.53
CA MET A 290 3.24 -9.26 13.42
C MET A 290 3.44 -8.46 14.69
N LEU A 291 4.64 -8.56 15.26
CA LEU A 291 5.13 -7.67 16.29
C LEU A 291 6.02 -6.61 15.65
N PHE A 292 5.83 -5.35 16.01
CA PHE A 292 6.64 -4.25 15.53
C PHE A 292 6.96 -3.27 16.65
N ALA A 293 8.15 -2.68 16.59
CA ALA A 293 8.57 -1.64 17.50
C ALA A 293 9.40 -0.58 16.77
N SER A 294 9.37 0.64 17.28
CA SER A 294 10.16 1.74 16.74
C SER A 294 10.72 2.59 17.86
N ILE A 295 11.98 3.03 17.72
CA ILE A 295 12.58 4.06 18.54
C ILE A 295 13.15 5.14 17.62
N SER A 296 12.78 6.40 17.86
CA SER A 296 13.31 7.55 17.14
C SER A 296 13.85 8.60 18.12
N LEU A 297 15.04 9.06 17.85
CA LEU A 297 15.74 10.10 18.60
C LEU A 297 15.98 11.28 17.67
N SER A 298 15.45 12.46 18.02
CA SER A 298 15.53 13.67 17.18
C SER A 298 15.94 14.92 17.99
N PRO A 299 17.13 14.92 18.66
CA PRO A 299 17.61 16.06 19.42
C PRO A 299 17.98 17.23 18.52
N ARG A 300 18.08 18.41 19.09
CA ARG A 300 18.50 19.63 18.40
C ARG A 300 19.73 20.23 19.07
N PHE A 301 20.81 20.36 18.31
CA PHE A 301 22.07 20.98 18.74
C PHE A 301 22.32 22.26 17.92
N GLY A 302 21.65 23.35 18.32
CA GLY A 302 21.70 24.61 17.57
C GLY A 302 21.22 24.46 16.11
N LYS A 303 22.15 24.56 15.17
CA LYS A 303 21.89 24.43 13.74
C LYS A 303 21.85 22.98 13.22
N TYR A 304 22.34 22.04 14.02
CA TYR A 304 22.39 20.63 13.69
C TYR A 304 21.23 19.88 14.34
N GLN A 305 20.50 19.12 13.52
CA GLN A 305 19.31 18.37 13.93
C GLN A 305 19.42 16.94 13.37
N PRO A 306 20.11 16.04 14.07
CA PRO A 306 20.15 14.64 13.72
C PRO A 306 18.83 13.96 14.08
N MET A 307 18.46 12.95 13.32
CA MET A 307 17.40 12.00 13.65
C MET A 307 17.92 10.59 13.43
N VAL A 308 17.83 9.76 14.43
CA VAL A 308 18.12 8.32 14.37
C VAL A 308 16.83 7.58 14.64
N GLU A 309 16.47 6.66 13.78
CA GLU A 309 15.32 5.80 13.94
C GLU A 309 15.72 4.34 13.71
N VAL A 310 15.28 3.47 14.59
CA VAL A 310 15.42 2.02 14.48
C VAL A 310 14.04 1.40 14.57
N ASN A 311 13.71 0.58 13.58
CA ASN A 311 12.47 -0.17 13.50
C ASN A 311 12.76 -1.66 13.61
N TYR A 312 11.94 -2.35 14.33
CA TYR A 312 11.92 -3.81 14.48
C TYR A 312 10.61 -4.34 13.95
N GLN A 313 10.65 -5.46 13.23
CA GLN A 313 9.46 -6.22 12.86
C GLN A 313 9.75 -7.71 12.86
N GLN A 314 8.78 -8.50 13.31
CA GLN A 314 8.82 -9.96 13.24
C GLN A 314 7.42 -10.49 12.97
N GLN A 315 7.31 -11.36 11.98
CA GLN A 315 6.07 -12.05 11.71
C GLN A 315 6.02 -13.41 12.41
N PHE A 316 4.81 -13.84 12.76
CA PHE A 316 4.47 -15.18 13.21
C PHE A 316 3.38 -15.68 12.27
N PHE A 317 3.77 -16.61 11.39
CA PHE A 317 2.93 -17.06 10.29
C PHE A 317 3.17 -18.54 10.06
N ASP A 318 2.09 -19.33 9.88
CA ASP A 318 2.25 -20.74 9.54
C ASP A 318 2.64 -20.88 8.06
N THR A 319 3.87 -21.33 7.85
CA THR A 319 4.46 -21.52 6.53
C THR A 319 4.52 -23.00 6.12
N GLN A 320 3.72 -23.87 6.76
CA GLN A 320 3.73 -25.30 6.48
C GLN A 320 3.44 -25.61 5.02
N GLY A 321 4.34 -26.35 4.39
CA GLY A 321 4.25 -26.67 2.96
C GLY A 321 4.79 -25.61 2.01
N TYR A 322 5.27 -24.47 2.51
CA TYR A 322 5.82 -23.36 1.73
C TYR A 322 7.26 -23.05 2.14
N GLY A 323 8.22 -23.85 1.73
CA GLY A 323 9.63 -23.59 1.97
C GLY A 323 10.08 -23.65 3.44
N SER A 324 11.21 -23.03 3.75
CA SER A 324 11.83 -23.08 5.09
C SER A 324 11.11 -22.22 6.11
N ARG A 325 10.40 -22.85 7.05
CA ARG A 325 9.73 -22.19 8.18
C ARG A 325 10.67 -21.32 9.01
N GLU A 326 11.87 -21.82 9.33
CA GLU A 326 12.84 -21.14 10.17
C GLU A 326 13.35 -19.84 9.55
N ALA A 327 13.36 -19.76 8.21
CA ALA A 327 13.84 -18.59 7.51
C ALA A 327 12.84 -17.42 7.54
N LEU A 328 11.52 -17.70 7.58
CA LEU A 328 10.47 -16.70 7.37
C LEU A 328 9.96 -16.01 8.65
N SER A 329 10.32 -16.52 9.82
CA SER A 329 9.91 -15.94 11.12
C SER A 329 11.01 -15.19 11.85
N LYS A 330 12.11 -14.87 11.16
CA LYS A 330 13.23 -14.13 11.78
C LYS A 330 12.90 -12.64 11.91
N PRO A 331 13.46 -11.96 12.92
CA PRO A 331 13.31 -10.52 13.06
C PRO A 331 14.00 -9.78 11.91
N GLY A 332 13.37 -8.68 11.49
CA GLY A 332 13.93 -7.72 10.55
C GLY A 332 14.09 -6.36 11.22
N PHE A 333 15.18 -5.66 10.90
CA PHE A 333 15.45 -4.31 11.39
C PHE A 333 15.51 -3.33 10.22
N GLY A 334 14.99 -2.13 10.46
CA GLY A 334 15.21 -0.96 9.61
C GLY A 334 15.91 0.11 10.43
N PHE A 335 16.74 0.89 9.79
CA PHE A 335 17.33 2.07 10.40
C PHE A 335 17.27 3.26 9.45
N ARG A 336 17.10 4.45 10.02
CA ARG A 336 17.18 5.72 9.31
C ARG A 336 18.02 6.68 10.12
N PHE A 337 18.94 7.34 9.45
CA PHE A 337 19.77 8.38 10.02
C PHE A 337 19.71 9.61 9.12
N ASN A 338 19.00 10.65 9.56
CA ASN A 338 18.90 11.91 8.86
C ASN A 338 19.73 12.97 9.57
N ASN A 339 20.70 13.52 8.87
CA ASN A 339 21.57 14.59 9.37
C ASN A 339 21.16 15.89 8.69
N ARG A 340 20.48 16.74 9.41
CA ARG A 340 20.06 18.04 8.92
C ARG A 340 20.92 19.13 9.55
N CYS A 341 21.55 19.94 8.71
CA CYS A 341 22.34 21.10 9.13
C CYS A 341 21.84 22.37 8.48
N ALA A 342 21.40 23.34 9.25
CA ALA A 342 21.00 24.66 8.80
C ALA A 342 22.21 25.62 8.93
N PHE A 343 23.00 25.76 7.85
CA PHE A 343 24.17 26.65 7.83
C PHE A 343 23.75 28.12 8.04
N THR A 344 22.67 28.52 7.38
CA THR A 344 22.00 29.82 7.55
C THR A 344 20.49 29.61 7.58
N GLU A 345 19.71 30.65 7.83
CA GLU A 345 18.24 30.61 7.73
C GLU A 345 17.74 30.18 6.34
N SER A 346 18.52 30.48 5.30
CA SER A 346 18.16 30.21 3.92
C SER A 346 18.91 29.02 3.27
N LEU A 347 19.94 28.46 3.93
CA LEU A 347 20.77 27.37 3.39
C LEU A 347 20.79 26.19 4.37
N MET A 348 20.35 25.05 3.89
CA MET A 348 20.24 23.82 4.67
C MET A 348 20.70 22.63 3.82
N ALA A 349 21.49 21.74 4.43
CA ALA A 349 21.82 20.45 3.87
C ALA A 349 21.22 19.32 4.71
N THR A 350 20.83 18.24 4.04
CA THR A 350 20.39 16.99 4.67
C THR A 350 21.11 15.82 4.03
N LEU A 351 21.77 15.01 4.84
CA LEU A 351 22.30 13.71 4.46
C LEU A 351 21.40 12.64 5.09
N SER A 352 20.82 11.79 4.27
CA SER A 352 19.88 10.74 4.68
C SER A 352 20.49 9.37 4.38
N LEU A 353 20.58 8.53 5.42
CA LEU A 353 20.94 7.13 5.29
C LEU A 353 19.74 6.29 5.73
N GLN A 354 19.32 5.37 4.89
CA GLN A 354 18.25 4.41 5.19
C GLN A 354 18.76 3.01 4.87
N GLY A 355 18.65 2.11 5.85
CA GLY A 355 19.02 0.73 5.65
C GLY A 355 18.00 -0.23 6.20
N VAL A 356 18.00 -1.44 5.67
CA VAL A 356 17.19 -2.55 6.16
C VAL A 356 18.05 -3.81 6.20
N THR A 357 17.88 -4.61 7.24
CA THR A 357 18.32 -6.01 7.24
C THR A 357 17.36 -6.85 6.41
N ARG A 358 17.47 -8.15 6.41
CA ARG A 358 16.46 -9.01 5.81
C ARG A 358 15.11 -8.76 6.45
N GLN A 359 14.07 -8.68 5.60
CA GLN A 359 12.69 -8.44 6.00
C GLN A 359 11.83 -9.62 5.57
N TYR A 360 10.89 -10.02 6.39
CA TYR A 360 10.04 -11.19 6.16
C TYR A 360 8.57 -10.76 6.20
N GLY A 361 7.81 -11.17 5.18
CA GLY A 361 6.38 -10.89 5.07
C GLY A 361 5.65 -11.94 4.25
N GLY A 362 4.73 -12.69 4.86
CA GLY A 362 4.14 -13.88 4.25
C GLY A 362 5.22 -14.88 3.88
N PHE A 363 5.23 -15.33 2.63
CA PHE A 363 6.24 -16.26 2.09
C PHE A 363 7.44 -15.57 1.44
N ARG A 364 7.56 -14.27 1.60
CA ARG A 364 8.59 -13.47 0.93
C ARG A 364 9.67 -13.02 1.91
N MET A 365 10.91 -13.30 1.58
CA MET A 365 12.10 -12.73 2.19
C MET A 365 12.65 -11.64 1.28
N LYS A 366 12.70 -10.40 1.77
CA LYS A 366 13.39 -9.29 1.11
C LYS A 366 14.79 -9.16 1.70
N ARG A 367 15.81 -9.03 0.83
CA ARG A 367 17.21 -8.92 1.25
C ARG A 367 17.54 -7.53 1.77
N GLU A 368 18.68 -7.44 2.42
CA GLU A 368 19.27 -6.21 2.96
C GLU A 368 19.49 -5.15 1.87
N GLY A 369 19.35 -3.88 2.26
CA GLY A 369 19.59 -2.75 1.37
C GLY A 369 20.03 -1.50 2.14
N LEU A 370 20.79 -0.65 1.48
CA LEU A 370 21.24 0.65 1.97
C LEU A 370 20.98 1.72 0.91
N LEU A 371 20.33 2.81 1.30
CA LEU A 371 20.06 3.99 0.48
C LEU A 371 20.76 5.20 1.12
N VAL A 372 21.48 5.96 0.32
CA VAL A 372 22.11 7.21 0.76
C VAL A 372 21.71 8.33 -0.17
N ASP A 373 21.07 9.35 0.39
CA ASP A 373 20.59 10.53 -0.33
C ASP A 373 21.18 11.80 0.28
N PHE A 374 21.42 12.79 -0.56
CA PHE A 374 21.83 14.12 -0.16
C PHE A 374 20.91 15.18 -0.76
N THR A 375 20.52 16.15 0.07
CA THR A 375 19.69 17.29 -0.37
C THR A 375 20.30 18.58 0.11
N LEU A 376 20.49 19.50 -0.79
CA LEU A 376 20.84 20.90 -0.50
C LEU A 376 19.63 21.78 -0.84
N ARG A 377 19.14 22.54 0.15
CA ARG A 377 18.05 23.50 -0.01
C ARG A 377 18.60 24.91 0.15
N LYS A 378 18.30 25.77 -0.82
CA LYS A 378 18.56 27.20 -0.72
C LYS A 378 17.27 27.98 -1.00
N SER A 379 16.94 28.93 -0.12
CA SER A 379 15.83 29.86 -0.34
C SER A 379 16.33 31.28 -0.53
N PHE A 380 15.54 32.06 -1.29
CA PHE A 380 15.80 33.46 -1.63
C PHE A 380 14.51 34.27 -1.46
N ALA A 381 14.64 35.58 -1.26
CA ALA A 381 13.53 36.52 -1.17
C ALA A 381 12.44 36.06 -0.18
N LYS A 382 12.82 35.74 1.08
CA LYS A 382 11.93 35.26 2.14
C LYS A 382 11.09 34.04 1.72
N ASP A 383 11.76 33.00 1.19
CA ASP A 383 11.17 31.75 0.69
C ASP A 383 10.24 31.91 -0.55
N THR A 384 10.24 33.07 -1.22
CA THR A 384 9.55 33.24 -2.52
C THR A 384 10.13 32.29 -3.57
N TRP A 385 11.46 32.12 -3.58
CA TRP A 385 12.16 31.15 -4.41
C TRP A 385 12.81 30.10 -3.51
N VAL A 386 12.62 28.85 -3.83
CA VAL A 386 13.28 27.72 -3.15
C VAL A 386 13.88 26.81 -4.19
N VAL A 387 15.18 26.54 -4.05
CA VAL A 387 15.94 25.66 -4.92
C VAL A 387 16.38 24.45 -4.12
N TYR A 388 16.14 23.26 -4.66
CA TYR A 388 16.65 22.00 -4.13
C TYR A 388 17.58 21.37 -5.15
N LEU A 389 18.75 20.99 -4.70
CA LEU A 389 19.63 20.05 -5.40
C LEU A 389 19.59 18.74 -4.63
N MET A 390 19.14 17.66 -5.29
CA MET A 390 18.96 16.36 -4.67
C MET A 390 19.79 15.32 -5.43
N ALA A 391 20.57 14.53 -4.70
CA ALA A 391 21.26 13.35 -5.20
C ALA A 391 20.72 12.13 -4.47
N SER A 392 20.07 11.23 -5.18
CA SER A 392 19.46 10.01 -4.64
C SER A 392 20.28 8.80 -5.00
N ASP A 393 20.30 7.81 -4.08
CA ASP A 393 21.04 6.54 -4.19
C ASP A 393 22.49 6.75 -4.68
N ILE A 394 23.23 7.64 -4.00
CA ILE A 394 24.56 8.12 -4.40
C ILE A 394 25.50 6.95 -4.73
N PHE A 395 25.42 5.88 -3.96
CA PHE A 395 26.31 4.72 -4.09
C PHE A 395 25.76 3.60 -4.98
N LYS A 396 24.55 3.76 -5.56
CA LYS A 396 23.88 2.73 -6.39
C LYS A 396 23.68 1.40 -5.66
N THR A 397 23.34 1.48 -4.37
CA THR A 397 23.26 0.31 -3.48
C THR A 397 21.83 -0.14 -3.22
N TRP A 398 20.82 0.65 -3.59
CA TRP A 398 19.41 0.32 -3.40
C TRP A 398 18.91 -0.59 -4.51
N ARG A 399 18.93 -1.91 -4.24
CA ARG A 399 18.47 -2.94 -5.17
C ARG A 399 17.22 -3.62 -4.63
N GLU A 400 16.29 -3.97 -5.50
CA GLU A 400 15.16 -4.81 -5.16
C GLU A 400 15.61 -6.29 -5.25
N ARG A 401 15.85 -6.90 -4.08
CA ARG A 401 16.27 -8.30 -3.97
C ARG A 401 15.33 -9.03 -3.04
N TRP A 402 14.69 -10.08 -3.54
CA TRP A 402 13.81 -10.90 -2.73
C TRP A 402 13.79 -12.34 -3.22
N THR A 403 13.36 -13.22 -2.32
CA THR A 403 13.01 -14.62 -2.61
C THR A 403 11.60 -14.85 -2.09
N MET A 404 10.74 -15.45 -2.91
CA MET A 404 9.40 -15.89 -2.56
C MET A 404 9.33 -17.40 -2.61
N TYR A 405 9.01 -17.99 -1.47
CA TYR A 405 8.87 -19.42 -1.31
C TYR A 405 7.44 -19.85 -1.66
N GLY A 406 7.27 -21.01 -2.26
CA GLY A 406 5.96 -21.51 -2.67
C GLY A 406 5.88 -23.04 -2.57
N GLN A 407 4.72 -23.60 -2.89
CA GLN A 407 4.52 -25.04 -3.02
C GLN A 407 5.06 -25.54 -4.34
N GLY A 408 6.24 -26.18 -4.28
CA GLY A 408 6.89 -26.76 -5.47
C GLY A 408 7.57 -25.73 -6.38
N ALA A 409 7.50 -24.44 -6.07
CA ALA A 409 8.13 -23.38 -6.85
C ALA A 409 8.72 -22.28 -5.96
N GLU A 410 9.92 -21.82 -6.26
CA GLU A 410 10.58 -20.70 -5.64
C GLU A 410 10.92 -19.66 -6.70
N SER A 411 10.69 -18.38 -6.39
CA SER A 411 11.03 -17.27 -7.28
C SER A 411 11.98 -16.32 -6.57
N SER A 412 13.04 -15.90 -7.24
CA SER A 412 13.97 -14.87 -6.73
C SER A 412 14.13 -13.76 -7.74
N LYS A 413 14.28 -12.53 -7.23
CA LYS A 413 14.51 -11.33 -8.04
C LYS A 413 15.69 -10.54 -7.49
N ASP A 414 16.55 -10.08 -8.39
CA ASP A 414 17.57 -9.07 -8.13
C ASP A 414 17.51 -8.01 -9.24
N CYS A 415 16.99 -6.84 -8.91
CA CYS A 415 16.76 -5.77 -9.87
C CYS A 415 17.27 -4.43 -9.33
N TYR A 416 17.86 -3.64 -10.22
CA TYR A 416 18.20 -2.25 -9.95
C TYR A 416 17.23 -1.33 -10.70
N ASN A 417 16.38 -0.62 -9.98
CA ASN A 417 15.30 0.20 -10.52
C ASN A 417 15.74 1.64 -10.89
N TYR A 418 17.01 1.83 -11.25
CA TYR A 418 17.57 3.13 -11.65
C TYR A 418 17.27 4.27 -10.64
N THR A 419 17.35 3.96 -9.35
CA THR A 419 17.06 4.89 -8.24
C THR A 419 18.10 6.01 -8.12
N ARG A 420 19.31 5.80 -8.66
CA ARG A 420 20.36 6.82 -8.68
C ARG A 420 20.00 7.96 -9.62
N SER A 421 19.88 9.16 -9.06
CA SER A 421 19.53 10.36 -9.82
C SER A 421 20.12 11.61 -9.20
N ILE A 422 20.31 12.62 -10.03
CA ILE A 422 20.56 13.99 -9.58
C ILE A 422 19.44 14.85 -10.16
N SER A 423 18.76 15.59 -9.29
CA SER A 423 17.66 16.46 -9.71
C SER A 423 17.82 17.87 -9.14
N LEU A 424 17.44 18.86 -9.94
CA LEU A 424 17.33 20.25 -9.56
C LEU A 424 15.85 20.65 -9.61
N GLN A 425 15.31 21.08 -8.47
CA GLN A 425 13.94 21.56 -8.38
C GLN A 425 13.95 23.03 -8.00
N VAL A 426 13.27 23.85 -8.77
CA VAL A 426 13.05 25.26 -8.46
C VAL A 426 11.59 25.49 -8.21
N THR A 427 11.26 26.02 -7.03
CA THR A 427 9.90 26.35 -6.62
C THR A 427 9.76 27.86 -6.48
N TYR A 428 8.78 28.43 -7.16
CA TYR A 428 8.38 29.82 -7.00
C TYR A 428 7.04 29.89 -6.26
N ASN A 429 7.04 30.45 -5.07
CA ASN A 429 5.87 30.63 -4.22
C ASN A 429 5.16 31.93 -4.59
N PHE A 430 4.20 31.82 -5.48
CA PHE A 430 3.39 32.95 -5.93
C PHE A 430 2.02 32.91 -5.28
N ASN A 431 1.63 33.99 -4.61
CA ASN A 431 0.27 34.20 -4.10
C ASN A 431 -0.32 32.99 -3.33
N ALA A 432 0.51 32.34 -2.48
CA ALA A 432 0.20 31.09 -1.79
C ALA A 432 -0.96 31.30 -0.78
N LYS A 433 -2.19 31.39 -1.28
CA LYS A 433 -3.39 31.30 -0.45
C LYS A 433 -3.65 29.81 -0.16
N ARG A 434 -3.86 29.47 1.12
CA ARG A 434 -4.28 28.12 1.51
C ARG A 434 -5.58 27.77 0.79
N SER A 435 -5.66 26.51 0.30
CA SER A 435 -6.90 25.97 -0.27
C SER A 435 -8.07 26.21 0.69
N LYS A 436 -9.18 26.73 0.17
CA LYS A 436 -10.43 26.91 0.95
C LYS A 436 -11.26 25.62 1.01
N TYR A 437 -10.82 24.55 0.33
CA TYR A 437 -11.51 23.27 0.36
C TYR A 437 -11.45 22.65 1.76
N LYS A 438 -12.61 22.38 2.35
CA LYS A 438 -12.78 21.82 3.69
C LYS A 438 -13.43 20.43 3.69
N GLY A 439 -13.75 19.88 2.53
CA GLY A 439 -14.39 18.57 2.43
C GLY A 439 -13.45 17.44 2.88
N THR A 440 -14.01 16.44 3.57
CA THR A 440 -13.28 15.25 4.03
C THR A 440 -13.29 14.11 2.97
N GLY A 441 -14.07 14.29 1.90
CA GLY A 441 -14.28 13.31 0.84
C GLY A 441 -15.18 12.15 1.26
N ALA A 442 -15.67 11.40 0.28
CA ALA A 442 -16.45 10.17 0.46
C ALA A 442 -15.93 9.09 -0.50
N GLY A 443 -16.12 7.79 -0.14
CA GLY A 443 -15.70 6.64 -0.95
C GLY A 443 -14.18 6.49 -1.06
N ASN A 444 -13.42 6.90 -0.06
CA ASN A 444 -11.96 6.86 -0.11
C ASN A 444 -11.43 5.42 -0.08
N ASP A 445 -12.09 4.52 0.65
CA ASP A 445 -11.71 3.10 0.70
C ASP A 445 -11.84 2.44 -0.67
N GLU A 446 -12.93 2.71 -1.39
CA GLU A 446 -13.17 2.18 -2.73
C GLU A 446 -12.18 2.76 -3.76
N LYS A 447 -11.87 4.06 -3.66
CA LYS A 447 -10.88 4.71 -4.55
C LYS A 447 -9.48 4.13 -4.38
N ASN A 448 -9.10 3.74 -3.16
CA ASN A 448 -7.79 3.16 -2.86
C ASN A 448 -7.62 1.71 -3.34
N ARG A 449 -8.69 1.04 -3.74
CA ARG A 449 -8.70 -0.34 -4.27
C ARG A 449 -8.65 -0.41 -5.80
N LEU A 450 -8.67 0.74 -6.47
CA LEU A 450 -8.56 0.88 -7.94
C LEU A 450 -7.08 0.92 -8.34
#